data_4d4d3d952bea78ef1a231bdc07888e2a
#
_entry.id   4d4d3d952bea78ef1a231bdc07888e2a
#
_cell.length_a   1.000
_cell.length_b   1.000
_cell.length_c   1.000
_cell.angle_alpha   90.00
_cell.angle_beta   90.00
_cell.angle_gamma   90.00
#
_symmetry.space_group_name_H-M   'P 1'
#
loop_
_entity.id
_entity.type
_entity.pdbx_description
1 polymer ?
#
loop_
_entity_poly.entity_id
_entity_poly.type
_entity_poly.pdbx_seq_one_letter_code
_entity_poly.pdbx_strand_id
1 'polypeptide(L)' 'MGRAIDLFVTYRFIKLLVTPFEKTDAFNLGIIDADGKRILEPGTTNQPTILRTVEEKSAYTVLHKLVFNIKKIFGKV' A
#
# COMPACT_ATOMS: atom_id res chain seq x y z
N MET A 1 -21.33 9.87 -16.02
CA MET A 1 -20.66 10.76 -15.12
C MET A 1 -19.57 10.04 -14.31
N GLY A 2 -19.91 9.03 -13.56
CA GLY A 2 -18.91 8.32 -12.77
C GLY A 2 -18.02 7.38 -13.57
N ARG A 3 -18.34 7.11 -14.83
CA ARG A 3 -17.65 6.10 -15.63
C ARG A 3 -16.15 6.39 -15.80
N ALA A 4 -15.81 7.65 -16.12
CA ALA A 4 -14.40 8.01 -16.29
C ALA A 4 -13.64 7.86 -14.97
N ILE A 5 -14.29 8.23 -13.85
CA ILE A 5 -13.69 8.08 -12.53
C ILE A 5 -13.51 6.59 -12.20
N ASP A 6 -14.52 5.79 -12.52
CA ASP A 6 -14.48 4.36 -12.25
C ASP A 6 -13.34 3.68 -13.02
N LEU A 7 -13.15 4.03 -14.28
CA LEU A 7 -12.07 3.48 -15.09
C LEU A 7 -10.71 3.87 -14.53
N PHE A 8 -10.58 5.13 -14.07
CA PHE A 8 -9.33 5.59 -13.49
C PHE A 8 -8.99 4.85 -12.21
N VAL A 9 -9.97 4.67 -11.34
CA VAL A 9 -9.78 3.94 -10.08
C VAL A 9 -9.45 2.48 -10.37
N THR A 10 -10.15 1.86 -11.32
CA THR A 10 -9.89 0.48 -11.70
C THR A 10 -8.47 0.31 -12.23
N TYR A 11 -8.01 1.25 -13.05
CA TYR A 11 -6.65 1.21 -13.58
C TYR A 11 -5.62 1.26 -12.45
N ARG A 12 -5.81 2.17 -11.51
CA ARG A 12 -4.90 2.31 -10.36
C ARG A 12 -4.90 1.05 -9.51
N PHE A 13 -6.07 0.46 -9.31
CA PHE A 13 -6.20 -0.79 -8.54
C PHE A 13 -5.38 -1.91 -9.19
N ILE A 14 -5.57 -2.10 -10.50
CA ILE A 14 -4.87 -3.15 -11.22
C ILE A 14 -3.36 -2.88 -11.23
N LYS A 15 -2.97 -1.63 -11.44
CA LYS A 15 -1.56 -1.28 -11.46
C LYS A 15 -0.89 -1.61 -10.13
N LEU A 16 -1.54 -1.26 -9.02
CA LEU A 16 -1.02 -1.60 -7.70
C LEU A 16 -0.96 -3.10 -7.49
N LEU A 17 -1.99 -3.80 -7.96
CA LEU A 17 -2.08 -5.24 -7.77
C LEU A 17 -0.92 -5.98 -8.43
N VAL A 18 -0.46 -5.51 -9.57
CA VAL A 18 0.63 -6.16 -10.32
C VAL A 18 2.00 -5.60 -9.97
N THR A 19 2.07 -4.52 -9.19
CA THR A 19 3.35 -3.90 -8.83
C THR A 19 3.93 -4.64 -7.61
N PRO A 20 5.17 -5.11 -7.67
CA PRO A 20 5.81 -5.75 -6.49
C PRO A 20 5.89 -4.76 -5.33
N PHE A 21 5.82 -5.28 -4.11
CA PHE A 21 5.88 -4.42 -2.92
C PHE A 21 7.13 -3.54 -2.92
N GLU A 22 8.27 -4.09 -3.31
CA GLU A 22 9.54 -3.36 -3.30
C GLU A 22 9.57 -2.18 -4.27
N LYS A 23 8.64 -2.13 -5.21
CA LYS A 23 8.57 -1.05 -6.20
C LYS A 23 7.49 -0.04 -5.90
N THR A 24 6.86 -0.13 -4.73
CA THR A 24 5.84 0.83 -4.34
C THR A 24 6.45 1.99 -3.58
N ASP A 25 5.76 3.13 -3.60
CA ASP A 25 6.18 4.28 -2.81
C ASP A 25 6.13 3.98 -1.32
N ALA A 26 5.18 3.16 -0.89
CA ALA A 26 5.06 2.79 0.52
C ALA A 26 6.32 2.05 0.99
N PHE A 27 6.89 1.20 0.16
CA PHE A 27 8.14 0.52 0.50
C PHE A 27 9.30 1.52 0.55
N ASN A 28 9.38 2.39 -0.45
CA ASN A 28 10.47 3.36 -0.53
C ASN A 28 10.46 4.34 0.63
N LEU A 29 9.28 4.67 1.13
CA LEU A 29 9.13 5.60 2.25
C LEU A 29 9.20 4.92 3.62
N GLY A 30 9.44 3.61 3.65
CA GLY A 30 9.57 2.89 4.91
C GLY A 30 8.25 2.60 5.62
N ILE A 31 7.15 2.60 4.88
CA ILE A 31 5.81 2.33 5.46
C ILE A 31 5.55 0.83 5.54
N ILE A 32 5.99 0.09 4.53
CA ILE A 32 5.83 -1.36 4.49
C ILE A 32 7.18 -2.01 4.20
N ASP A 33 7.30 -3.31 4.51
CA ASP A 33 8.49 -4.08 4.17
C ASP A 33 8.28 -4.79 2.82
N ALA A 34 9.25 -5.63 2.44
CA ALA A 34 9.21 -6.31 1.15
C ALA A 34 8.06 -7.32 1.05
N ASP A 35 7.51 -7.74 2.18
CA ASP A 35 6.37 -8.65 2.22
C ASP A 35 5.04 -7.93 2.28
N GLY A 36 5.05 -6.61 2.28
CA GLY A 36 3.84 -5.81 2.33
C GLY A 36 3.31 -5.58 3.73
N LYS A 37 4.06 -5.93 4.76
CA LYS A 37 3.64 -5.71 6.14
C LYS A 37 4.03 -4.29 6.58
N ARG A 38 3.16 -3.69 7.41
CA ARG A 38 3.48 -2.38 7.98
C ARG A 38 4.71 -2.48 8.87
N ILE A 39 5.62 -1.55 8.67
CA ILE A 39 6.79 -1.42 9.54
C ILE A 39 6.33 -0.81 10.86
N LEU A 40 6.84 -1.32 11.97
CA LEU A 40 6.42 -0.89 13.31
C LEU A 40 7.27 0.27 13.79
N GLU A 41 6.69 1.09 14.67
CA GLU A 41 7.44 2.17 15.32
C GLU A 41 8.55 1.55 16.18
N PRO A 42 9.73 2.17 16.20
CA PRO A 42 10.83 1.67 17.03
C PRO A 42 10.41 1.54 18.48
N GLY A 43 10.78 0.42 19.10
CA GLY A 43 10.47 0.16 20.50
C GLY A 43 9.09 -0.41 20.75
N THR A 44 8.32 -0.69 19.69
CA THR A 44 6.98 -1.29 19.85
C THR A 44 6.91 -2.59 19.08
N THR A 45 5.94 -3.43 19.45
CA THR A 45 5.71 -4.70 18.78
C THR A 45 4.40 -4.76 18.02
N ASN A 46 3.55 -3.72 18.16
CA ASN A 46 2.24 -3.73 17.52
C ASN A 46 1.77 -2.35 17.06
N GLN A 47 2.64 -1.35 17.08
CA GLN A 47 2.27 0.01 16.68
C GLN A 47 2.86 0.29 15.29
N PRO A 48 2.01 0.44 14.25
CA PRO A 48 2.54 0.79 12.93
C PRO A 48 3.16 2.19 12.95
N THR A 49 4.13 2.40 12.05
CA THR A 49 4.72 3.72 11.90
C THR A 49 3.65 4.75 11.58
N ILE A 50 3.83 5.96 12.11
CA ILE A 50 2.88 7.04 11.89
C ILE A 50 3.20 7.72 10.55
N LEU A 51 2.18 7.96 9.76
CA LEU A 51 2.32 8.65 8.47
C LEU A 51 2.29 10.14 8.75
N ARG A 52 3.40 10.82 8.50
CA ARG A 52 3.54 12.24 8.86
C ARG A 52 3.49 13.18 7.69
N THR A 53 4.11 12.81 6.57
CA THR A 53 4.20 13.71 5.42
C THR A 53 3.05 13.43 4.44
N VAL A 54 2.83 14.42 3.54
CA VAL A 54 1.83 14.24 2.49
C VAL A 54 2.20 13.07 1.60
N GLU A 55 3.48 12.92 1.31
CA GLU A 55 3.97 11.80 0.50
C GLU A 55 3.66 10.47 1.15
N GLU A 56 3.89 10.35 2.46
CA GLU A 56 3.61 9.12 3.19
C GLU A 56 2.12 8.80 3.18
N LYS A 57 1.29 9.80 3.42
CA LYS A 57 -0.15 9.60 3.44
C LYS A 57 -0.69 9.21 2.07
N SER A 58 -0.14 9.80 1.01
CA SER A 58 -0.54 9.47 -0.37
C SER A 58 -0.07 8.09 -0.78
N ALA A 59 1.05 7.62 -0.23
CA ALA A 59 1.61 6.31 -0.57
C ALA A 59 0.89 5.17 0.14
N TYR A 60 0.06 5.45 1.13
CA TYR A 60 -0.62 4.40 1.89
C TYR A 60 -2.05 4.83 2.22
N THR A 61 -2.87 4.89 1.18
CA THR A 61 -4.29 5.22 1.30
C THR A 61 -5.10 3.96 1.57
N VAL A 62 -6.42 4.12 1.72
CA VAL A 62 -7.33 2.99 1.89
C VAL A 62 -7.21 2.03 0.71
N LEU A 63 -7.05 2.56 -0.51
CA LEU A 63 -6.88 1.73 -1.70
C LEU A 63 -5.61 0.89 -1.60
N HIS A 64 -4.49 1.50 -1.18
CA HIS A 64 -3.24 0.78 -1.01
C HIS A 64 -3.38 -0.33 0.03
N LYS A 65 -4.03 -0.03 1.14
CA LYS A 65 -4.26 -1.00 2.21
C LYS A 65 -5.02 -2.21 1.69
N LEU A 66 -6.09 -1.97 0.95
CA LEU A 66 -6.91 -3.03 0.38
C LEU A 66 -6.11 -3.89 -0.60
N VAL A 67 -5.40 -3.24 -1.53
CA VAL A 67 -4.64 -3.96 -2.55
C VAL A 67 -3.50 -4.76 -1.90
N PHE A 68 -2.80 -4.18 -0.95
CA PHE A 68 -1.70 -4.87 -0.29
C PHE A 68 -2.19 -6.10 0.47
N ASN A 69 -3.36 -6.01 1.10
CA ASN A 69 -3.94 -7.16 1.79
C ASN A 69 -4.31 -8.27 0.81
N ILE A 70 -4.89 -7.91 -0.33
CA ILE A 70 -5.22 -8.88 -1.36
C ILE A 70 -3.96 -9.56 -1.88
N LYS A 71 -2.92 -8.80 -2.14
CA LYS A 71 -1.66 -9.34 -2.65
C LYS A 71 -1.03 -10.30 -1.64
N LYS A 72 -1.10 -9.99 -0.36
CA LYS A 72 -0.55 -10.88 0.67
C LYS A 72 -1.27 -12.21 0.70
N ILE A 73 -2.59 -12.19 0.50
CA ILE A 73 -3.39 -13.41 0.47
C ILE A 73 -3.01 -14.25 -0.74
N PHE A 74 -2.98 -13.65 -1.92
CA PHE A 74 -2.64 -14.37 -3.14
C PHE A 74 -1.19 -14.82 -3.16
N GLY A 75 -0.30 -14.04 -2.56
CA GLY A 75 1.11 -14.38 -2.53
C GLY A 75 1.43 -15.62 -1.72
N LYS A 76 0.49 -16.07 -0.91
CA LYS A 76 0.68 -17.26 -0.10
C LYS A 76 0.20 -18.53 -0.79
N VAL A 77 -0.45 -18.36 -1.91
CA VAL A 77 -0.93 -19.48 -2.72
C VAL A 77 0.12 -19.86 -3.75
#